data_5629b8031e9a99cc44d03987a5330fbd
#
_entry.id   5629b8031e9a99cc44d03987a5330fbd
#
_cell.length_a   1.000
_cell.length_b   1.000
_cell.length_c   1.000
_cell.angle_alpha   90.00
_cell.angle_beta   90.00
_cell.angle_gamma   90.00
#
_symmetry.space_group_name_H-M   'P 1'
#
loop_
_entity.id
_entity.type
_entity.pdbx_description
1 polymer ?
#
loop_
_entity_poly.entity_id
_entity_poly.type
_entity_poly.pdbx_seq_one_letter_code
_entity_poly.pdbx_strand_id
1 'polypeptide(L)'
;AASADVAAAARAITELKVQPHPVTLTYKASPVMDIILGAAKEGASLYAVTDPAGITHRVWEVKRNDAVAAIHAMLDQAPEPAPADDPAYVAALAGAAQLLADEARAAGTYTGKEPFNFVISALFPTAQVASGAPQVPTGLLTHQIARY
;
A
#
# COMPACT_ATOMS: atom_id res chain seq x y z
N ALA A 1 -2.28 23.96 1.17
CA ALA A 1 -3.31 23.75 0.14
C ALA A 1 -2.73 22.84 -0.94
N ALA A 2 -3.48 21.80 -1.34
CA ALA A 2 -3.08 20.91 -2.43
C ALA A 2 -2.95 21.75 -3.71
N SER A 3 -1.97 21.40 -4.55
CA SER A 3 -1.87 22.00 -5.89
C SER A 3 -3.13 21.68 -6.69
N ALA A 4 -3.43 22.49 -7.72
CA ALA A 4 -4.59 22.26 -8.59
C ALA A 4 -4.55 20.86 -9.22
N ASP A 5 -3.35 20.36 -9.56
CA ASP A 5 -3.14 19.02 -10.14
C ASP A 5 -3.48 17.90 -9.14
N VAL A 6 -3.09 18.06 -7.87
CA VAL A 6 -3.44 17.12 -6.80
C VAL A 6 -4.95 17.11 -6.58
N ALA A 7 -5.61 18.27 -6.56
CA ALA A 7 -7.05 18.35 -6.42
C ALA A 7 -7.80 17.70 -7.59
N ALA A 8 -7.33 17.90 -8.83
CA ALA A 8 -7.89 17.24 -10.00
C ALA A 8 -7.73 15.72 -9.95
N ALA A 9 -6.55 15.23 -9.58
CA ALA A 9 -6.29 13.80 -9.41
C ALA A 9 -7.16 13.19 -8.28
N ALA A 10 -7.31 13.89 -7.17
CA ALA A 10 -8.17 13.46 -6.06
C ALA A 10 -9.63 13.32 -6.51
N ARG A 11 -10.14 14.27 -7.29
CA ARG A 11 -11.48 14.18 -7.85
C ARG A 11 -11.66 13.01 -8.81
N ALA A 12 -10.68 12.76 -9.69
CA ALA A 12 -10.71 11.61 -10.60
C ALA A 12 -10.77 10.29 -9.83
N ILE A 13 -9.96 10.12 -8.78
CA ILE A 13 -9.98 8.93 -7.91
C ILE A 13 -11.35 8.82 -7.22
N THR A 14 -11.92 9.93 -6.75
CA THR A 14 -13.23 9.97 -6.10
C THR A 14 -14.34 9.54 -7.06
N GLU A 15 -14.33 10.02 -8.29
CA GLU A 15 -15.32 9.70 -9.32
C GLU A 15 -15.22 8.26 -9.81
N LEU A 16 -14.02 7.78 -10.05
CA LEU A 16 -13.75 6.41 -10.52
C LEU A 16 -13.87 5.38 -9.40
N LYS A 17 -13.70 5.80 -8.14
CA LYS A 17 -13.71 4.95 -6.93
C LYS A 17 -12.67 3.83 -7.00
N VAL A 18 -11.53 4.09 -7.62
CA VAL A 18 -10.41 3.16 -7.74
C VAL A 18 -9.09 3.85 -7.36
N GLN A 19 -8.18 3.05 -6.82
CA GLN A 19 -6.79 3.44 -6.63
C GLN A 19 -5.98 2.88 -7.80
N PRO A 20 -5.38 3.73 -8.66
CA PRO A 20 -4.74 3.28 -9.89
C PRO A 20 -3.55 2.34 -9.68
N HIS A 21 -2.79 2.54 -8.61
CA HIS A 21 -1.66 1.69 -8.24
C HIS A 21 -1.39 1.73 -6.73
N PRO A 22 -0.67 0.74 -6.15
CA PRO A 22 -0.27 0.76 -4.75
C PRO A 22 0.71 1.90 -4.46
N VAL A 23 0.74 2.35 -3.21
CA VAL A 23 1.80 3.23 -2.71
C VAL A 23 3.07 2.40 -2.49
N THR A 24 4.20 2.86 -2.99
CA THR A 24 5.49 2.21 -2.80
C THR A 24 6.09 2.57 -1.45
N LEU A 25 6.40 1.57 -0.64
CA LEU A 25 7.11 1.72 0.62
C LEU A 25 8.43 0.95 0.59
N THR A 26 9.46 1.55 1.15
CA THR A 26 10.73 0.87 1.37
C THR A 26 10.88 0.51 2.84
N TYR A 27 11.55 -0.61 3.11
CA TYR A 27 11.87 -1.02 4.48
C TYR A 27 13.30 -1.52 4.57
N LYS A 28 13.88 -1.38 5.75
CA LYS A 28 15.19 -1.97 6.03
C LYS A 28 15.02 -3.48 6.19
N ALA A 29 15.77 -4.26 5.40
CA ALA A 29 15.75 -5.70 5.51
C ALA A 29 16.01 -6.16 6.95
N SER A 30 15.20 -7.09 7.43
CA SER A 30 15.36 -7.66 8.77
C SER A 30 15.00 -9.15 8.75
N PRO A 31 15.69 -9.97 9.60
CA PRO A 31 15.37 -11.39 9.71
C PRO A 31 13.92 -11.66 10.11
N VAL A 32 13.33 -10.76 10.90
CA VAL A 32 11.93 -10.89 11.35
C VAL A 32 10.96 -10.73 10.18
N MET A 33 11.20 -9.75 9.30
CA MET A 33 10.38 -9.56 8.10
C MET A 33 10.49 -10.78 7.17
N ASP A 34 11.69 -11.31 6.99
CA ASP A 34 11.94 -12.49 6.16
C ASP A 34 11.21 -13.73 6.69
N ILE A 35 11.18 -13.92 8.01
CA ILE A 35 10.45 -15.02 8.66
C ILE A 35 8.94 -14.86 8.43
N ILE A 36 8.38 -13.66 8.62
CA ILE A 36 6.95 -13.40 8.45
C ILE A 36 6.52 -13.65 7.00
N LEU A 37 7.26 -13.12 6.05
CA LEU A 37 6.97 -13.26 4.63
C LEU A 37 7.22 -14.69 4.14
N GLY A 38 8.26 -15.36 4.66
CA GLY A 38 8.54 -16.76 4.37
C GLY A 38 7.41 -17.68 4.83
N ALA A 39 6.93 -17.50 6.04
CA ALA A 39 5.79 -18.27 6.58
C ALA A 39 4.51 -18.07 5.76
N ALA A 40 4.26 -16.86 5.26
CA ALA A 40 3.11 -16.59 4.39
C ALA A 40 3.18 -17.35 3.06
N LYS A 41 4.39 -17.67 2.58
CA LYS A 41 4.63 -18.38 1.32
C LYS A 41 4.61 -19.89 1.42
N GLU A 42 4.51 -20.44 2.62
CA GLU A 42 4.45 -21.90 2.83
C GLU A 42 3.11 -22.50 2.38
N GLY A 43 2.06 -21.69 2.32
CA GLY A 43 0.75 -22.10 1.84
C GLY A 43 0.57 -21.99 0.33
N ALA A 44 -0.60 -22.37 -0.14
CA ALA A 44 -0.99 -22.19 -1.54
C ALA A 44 -1.09 -20.70 -1.88
N SER A 45 -0.56 -20.30 -3.04
CA SER A 45 -0.73 -18.94 -3.54
C SER A 45 -2.20 -18.66 -3.93
N LEU A 46 -2.66 -17.42 -3.71
CA LEU A 46 -3.98 -16.98 -4.20
C LEU A 46 -4.03 -16.97 -5.73
N TYR A 47 -2.97 -16.46 -6.33
CA TYR A 47 -2.82 -16.35 -7.77
C TYR A 47 -1.44 -16.81 -8.19
N ALA A 48 -1.37 -17.43 -9.37
CA ALA A 48 -0.13 -17.72 -10.07
C ALA A 48 -0.35 -17.43 -11.55
N VAL A 49 0.39 -16.49 -12.09
CA VAL A 49 0.31 -16.07 -13.49
C VAL A 49 1.70 -16.08 -14.10
N THR A 50 1.86 -16.73 -15.25
CA THR A 50 3.11 -16.69 -16.01
C THR A 50 2.97 -15.67 -17.13
N ASP A 51 3.90 -14.72 -17.18
CA ASP A 51 3.92 -13.70 -18.21
C ASP A 51 4.50 -14.22 -19.54
N PRO A 52 4.41 -13.46 -20.63
CA PRO A 52 4.97 -13.87 -21.93
C PRO A 52 6.49 -14.10 -21.94
N ALA A 53 7.22 -13.53 -20.97
CA ALA A 53 8.65 -13.76 -20.80
C ALA A 53 8.97 -15.08 -20.05
N GLY A 54 7.96 -15.82 -19.62
CA GLY A 54 8.10 -17.08 -18.89
C GLY A 54 8.31 -16.90 -17.39
N ILE A 55 8.13 -15.70 -16.85
CA ILE A 55 8.26 -15.42 -15.42
C ILE A 55 6.93 -15.68 -14.72
N THR A 56 6.94 -16.52 -13.69
CA THR A 56 5.76 -16.81 -12.89
C THR A 56 5.67 -15.85 -11.71
N HIS A 57 4.56 -15.09 -11.68
CA HIS A 57 4.20 -14.18 -10.61
C HIS A 57 3.21 -14.88 -9.68
N ARG A 58 3.50 -14.89 -8.38
CA ARG A 58 2.66 -15.51 -7.36
C ARG A 58 2.30 -14.50 -6.28
N VAL A 59 1.07 -14.57 -5.78
CA VAL A 59 0.57 -13.72 -4.71
C VAL A 59 0.06 -14.60 -3.58
N TRP A 60 0.52 -14.32 -2.37
CA TRP A 60 0.02 -14.94 -1.13
C TRP A 60 -0.63 -13.87 -0.25
N GLU A 61 -1.53 -14.29 0.58
CA GLU A 61 -2.19 -13.42 1.54
C GLU A 61 -1.69 -13.68 2.96
N VAL A 62 -1.34 -12.60 3.67
CA VAL A 62 -1.04 -12.67 5.09
C VAL A 62 -2.31 -12.39 5.87
N LYS A 63 -2.96 -13.44 6.40
CA LYS A 63 -4.25 -13.34 7.13
C LYS A 63 -4.10 -13.23 8.63
N ARG A 64 -3.01 -13.71 9.19
CA ARG A 64 -2.81 -13.74 10.64
C ARG A 64 -2.66 -12.33 11.17
N ASN A 65 -3.54 -11.95 12.11
CA ASN A 65 -3.54 -10.62 12.71
C ASN A 65 -2.23 -10.30 13.42
N ASP A 66 -1.59 -11.28 14.06
CA ASP A 66 -0.28 -11.12 14.71
C ASP A 66 0.84 -10.81 13.69
N ALA A 67 0.83 -11.46 12.54
CA ALA A 67 1.79 -11.19 11.46
C ALA A 67 1.59 -9.79 10.87
N VAL A 68 0.35 -9.40 10.59
CA VAL A 68 0.01 -8.05 10.10
C VAL A 68 0.41 -6.99 11.12
N ALA A 69 0.13 -7.19 12.40
CA ALA A 69 0.53 -6.27 13.46
C ALA A 69 2.05 -6.15 13.60
N ALA A 70 2.79 -7.26 13.46
CA ALA A 70 4.25 -7.25 13.48
C ALA A 70 4.84 -6.47 12.29
N ILE A 71 4.28 -6.62 11.09
CA ILE A 71 4.70 -5.84 9.91
C ILE A 71 4.46 -4.35 10.16
N HIS A 72 3.29 -3.96 10.67
CA HIS A 72 2.99 -2.58 11.01
C HIS A 72 3.98 -2.01 12.01
N ALA A 73 4.25 -2.75 13.10
CA ALA A 73 5.19 -2.31 14.13
C ALA A 73 6.62 -2.09 13.58
N MET A 74 7.06 -2.93 12.66
CA MET A 74 8.36 -2.78 12.01
C MET A 74 8.43 -1.56 11.11
N LEU A 75 7.35 -1.25 10.37
CA LEU A 75 7.25 -0.05 9.55
C LEU A 75 7.20 1.22 10.42
N ASP A 76 6.57 1.16 11.59
CA ASP A 76 6.48 2.28 12.52
C ASP A 76 7.82 2.61 13.21
N GLN A 77 8.68 1.61 13.37
CA GLN A 77 10.04 1.79 13.92
C GLN A 77 11.06 2.31 12.91
N ALA A 78 10.76 2.23 11.63
CA ALA A 78 11.61 2.83 10.61
C ALA A 78 11.58 4.36 10.75
N PRO A 79 12.72 5.04 10.81
CA PRO A 79 12.76 6.50 10.81
C PRO A 79 12.33 6.99 9.41
N GLU A 80 11.08 7.22 9.21
CA GLU A 80 10.41 7.55 7.95
C GLU A 80 10.26 6.36 6.99
N PRO A 81 9.12 5.69 6.98
CA PRO A 81 8.66 4.99 5.78
C PRO A 81 8.30 6.07 4.75
N ALA A 82 9.32 6.68 4.14
CA ALA A 82 9.07 7.60 3.05
C ALA A 82 8.46 6.80 1.90
N PRO A 83 7.29 7.17 1.38
CA PRO A 83 6.84 6.61 0.13
C PRO A 83 7.90 6.92 -0.93
N ALA A 84 8.43 5.91 -1.61
CA ALA A 84 9.32 6.11 -2.75
C ALA A 84 8.55 6.63 -3.98
N ASP A 85 7.24 6.72 -3.87
CA ASP A 85 6.34 7.23 -4.90
C ASP A 85 6.25 8.76 -4.90
N ASP A 86 5.72 9.30 -6.00
CA ASP A 86 5.43 10.72 -6.15
C ASP A 86 4.55 11.22 -4.98
N PRO A 87 5.02 12.18 -4.18
CA PRO A 87 4.24 12.78 -3.11
C PRO A 87 2.88 13.34 -3.56
N ALA A 88 2.76 13.75 -4.82
CA ALA A 88 1.50 14.21 -5.40
C ALA A 88 0.45 13.09 -5.49
N TYR A 89 0.84 11.86 -5.78
CA TYR A 89 -0.06 10.71 -5.79
C TYR A 89 -0.61 10.40 -4.38
N VAL A 90 0.28 10.37 -3.39
CA VAL A 90 -0.12 10.17 -1.99
C VAL A 90 -1.07 11.28 -1.52
N ALA A 91 -0.77 12.53 -1.85
CA ALA A 91 -1.65 13.66 -1.54
C ALA A 91 -3.00 13.57 -2.25
N ALA A 92 -3.04 13.08 -3.49
CA ALA A 92 -4.28 12.85 -4.24
C ALA A 92 -5.15 11.76 -3.60
N LEU A 93 -4.55 10.66 -3.13
CA LEU A 93 -5.26 9.61 -2.39
C LEU A 93 -5.85 10.14 -1.08
N ALA A 94 -5.07 10.91 -0.32
CA ALA A 94 -5.54 11.53 0.92
C ALA A 94 -6.68 12.54 0.67
N GLY A 95 -6.56 13.33 -0.40
CA GLY A 95 -7.59 14.27 -0.83
C GLY A 95 -8.89 13.58 -1.25
N ALA A 96 -8.79 12.49 -2.01
CA ALA A 96 -9.94 11.68 -2.39
C ALA A 96 -10.64 11.06 -1.16
N ALA A 97 -9.86 10.51 -0.23
CA ALA A 97 -10.37 9.97 1.02
C ALA A 97 -11.12 11.03 1.83
N GLN A 98 -10.58 12.25 1.90
CA GLN A 98 -11.24 13.36 2.59
C GLN A 98 -12.57 13.77 1.94
N LEU A 99 -12.60 13.88 0.61
CA LEU A 99 -13.84 14.20 -0.11
C LEU A 99 -14.92 13.15 0.14
N LEU A 100 -14.59 11.87 0.03
CA LEU A 100 -15.53 10.77 0.26
C LEU A 100 -15.97 10.69 1.73
N ALA A 101 -15.08 11.00 2.67
CA ALA A 101 -15.40 11.06 4.09
C ALA A 101 -16.39 12.20 4.38
N ASP A 102 -16.20 13.37 3.78
CA ASP A 102 -17.08 14.51 3.94
C ASP A 102 -18.47 14.23 3.36
N GLU A 103 -18.55 13.59 2.19
CA GLU A 103 -19.81 13.12 1.62
C GLU A 103 -20.53 12.12 2.54
N ALA A 104 -19.82 11.14 3.07
CA ALA A 104 -20.38 10.13 3.96
C ALA A 104 -20.85 10.74 5.28
N ARG A 105 -20.13 11.72 5.83
CA ARG A 105 -20.55 12.46 7.03
C ARG A 105 -21.80 13.29 6.78
N ALA A 106 -21.87 13.97 5.64
CA ALA A 106 -23.05 14.74 5.25
C ALA A 106 -24.29 13.85 5.06
N ALA A 107 -24.10 12.61 4.57
CA ALA A 107 -25.16 11.62 4.44
C ALA A 107 -25.46 10.86 5.75
N GLY A 108 -24.69 11.06 6.81
CA GLY A 108 -24.84 10.36 8.08
C GLY A 108 -24.45 8.88 8.04
N THR A 109 -23.64 8.46 7.07
CA THR A 109 -23.26 7.05 6.85
C THR A 109 -21.81 6.75 7.21
N TYR A 110 -21.02 7.73 7.61
CA TYR A 110 -19.60 7.56 7.90
C TYR A 110 -19.35 6.69 9.13
N THR A 111 -18.59 5.62 8.97
CA THR A 111 -18.25 4.66 10.03
C THR A 111 -16.76 4.67 10.41
N GLY A 112 -15.90 5.23 9.57
CA GLY A 112 -14.44 5.16 9.69
C GLY A 112 -13.82 3.88 9.16
N LYS A 113 -14.62 2.92 8.69
CA LYS A 113 -14.18 1.61 8.16
C LYS A 113 -14.38 1.47 6.66
N GLU A 114 -14.73 2.55 6.00
CA GLU A 114 -14.97 2.56 4.56
C GLU A 114 -13.67 2.24 3.78
N PRO A 115 -13.78 1.56 2.63
CA PRO A 115 -12.61 1.17 1.83
C PRO A 115 -11.72 2.35 1.41
N PHE A 116 -12.28 3.54 1.21
CA PHE A 116 -11.51 4.72 0.83
C PHE A 116 -10.58 5.26 1.93
N ASN A 117 -10.77 4.81 3.19
CA ASN A 117 -9.87 5.16 4.30
C ASN A 117 -8.56 4.35 4.29
N PHE A 118 -8.43 3.38 3.38
CA PHE A 118 -7.29 2.48 3.32
C PHE A 118 -6.57 2.60 1.98
N VAL A 119 -5.27 2.39 2.02
CA VAL A 119 -4.44 2.26 0.82
C VAL A 119 -3.73 0.91 0.82
N ILE A 120 -3.43 0.41 -0.37
CA ILE A 120 -2.54 -0.73 -0.54
C ILE A 120 -1.13 -0.21 -0.75
N SER A 121 -0.18 -0.75 -0.01
CA SER A 121 1.24 -0.42 -0.15
C SER A 121 2.02 -1.62 -0.65
N ALA A 122 2.89 -1.39 -1.63
CA ALA A 122 3.86 -2.37 -2.09
C ALA A 122 5.16 -2.18 -1.31
N LEU A 123 5.67 -3.25 -0.70
CA LEU A 123 6.84 -3.24 0.17
C LEU A 123 8.07 -3.71 -0.58
N PHE A 124 9.12 -2.88 -0.57
CA PHE A 124 10.42 -3.18 -1.18
C PHE A 124 11.54 -3.07 -0.16
N PRO A 125 12.52 -3.99 -0.15
CA PRO A 125 13.74 -3.77 0.61
C PRO A 125 14.48 -2.53 0.09
N THR A 126 14.95 -1.67 0.99
CA THR A 126 15.70 -0.45 0.62
C THR A 126 16.91 -0.77 -0.26
N ALA A 127 17.62 -1.86 0.01
CA ALA A 127 18.76 -2.30 -0.78
C ALA A 127 18.37 -2.64 -2.24
N GLN A 128 17.20 -3.20 -2.48
CA GLN A 128 16.70 -3.51 -3.82
C GLN A 128 16.42 -2.22 -4.62
N VAL A 129 15.83 -1.22 -3.99
CA VAL A 129 15.57 0.08 -4.63
C VAL A 129 16.89 0.80 -4.94
N ALA A 130 17.84 0.78 -4.01
CA ALA A 130 19.15 1.44 -4.19
C ALA A 130 20.01 0.79 -5.27
N SER A 131 19.86 -0.52 -5.51
CA SER A 131 20.66 -1.24 -6.54
C SER A 131 20.23 -0.96 -7.98
N GLY A 132 19.07 -0.35 -8.20
CA GLY A 132 18.48 -0.17 -9.52
C GLY A 132 18.06 -1.48 -10.21
N ALA A 133 18.04 -2.60 -9.49
CA ALA A 133 17.55 -3.88 -10.00
C ALA A 133 16.04 -3.82 -10.29
N PRO A 134 15.49 -4.71 -11.16
CA PRO A 134 14.05 -4.81 -11.35
C PRO A 134 13.33 -4.95 -10.01
N GLN A 135 12.38 -4.05 -9.75
CA GLN A 135 11.70 -3.98 -8.47
C GLN A 135 10.54 -4.97 -8.45
N VAL A 136 10.68 -6.01 -7.63
CA VAL A 136 9.59 -6.93 -7.32
C VAL A 136 9.20 -6.71 -5.86
N PRO A 137 7.93 -6.33 -5.58
CA PRO A 137 7.52 -6.12 -4.19
C PRO A 137 7.61 -7.41 -3.40
N THR A 138 8.13 -7.34 -2.18
CA THR A 138 8.17 -8.48 -1.26
C THR A 138 6.85 -8.67 -0.54
N GLY A 139 5.99 -7.65 -0.53
CA GLY A 139 4.66 -7.74 0.05
C GLY A 139 3.75 -6.59 -0.37
N LEU A 140 2.44 -6.82 -0.24
CA LEU A 140 1.41 -5.79 -0.33
C LEU A 140 0.72 -5.70 1.02
N LEU A 141 0.55 -4.48 1.52
CA LEU A 141 -0.04 -4.24 2.83
C LEU A 141 -1.12 -3.17 2.75
N THR A 142 -2.25 -3.43 3.39
CA THR A 142 -3.35 -2.45 3.50
C THR A 142 -3.18 -1.64 4.77
N HIS A 143 -3.17 -0.32 4.64
CA HIS A 143 -3.03 0.64 5.74
C HIS A 143 -4.16 1.64 5.74
N GLN A 144 -4.39 2.29 6.89
CA GLN A 144 -5.20 3.50 6.92
C GLN A 144 -4.48 4.64 6.20
N ILE A 145 -5.22 5.38 5.38
CA ILE A 145 -4.68 6.52 4.61
C ILE A 145 -4.07 7.59 5.53
N ALA A 146 -4.57 7.74 6.75
CA ALA A 146 -4.05 8.69 7.73
C ALA A 146 -2.58 8.44 8.13
N ARG A 147 -2.01 7.28 7.78
CA ARG A 147 -0.59 6.98 7.97
C ARG A 147 0.34 7.86 7.11
N TYR A 148 -0.16 8.34 6.01
CA TYR A 148 0.57 9.13 5.03
C TYR A 148 0.22 10.62 5.14
#